data_80ed2be3e681072a8590781b2a410a27
#
_entry.id   80ed2be3e681072a8590781b2a410a27
#
_cell.length_a   1.000
_cell.length_b   1.000
_cell.length_c   1.000
_cell.angle_alpha   90.00
_cell.angle_beta   90.00
_cell.angle_gamma   90.00
#
_symmetry.space_group_name_H-M   'P 1'
#
loop_
_entity.id
_entity.type
_entity.pdbx_description
1 polymer ?
#
loop_
_entity_poly.entity_id
_entity_poly.type
_entity_poly.pdbx_seq_one_letter_code
_entity_poly.pdbx_strand_id
1 'polypeptide(L)'
;MSSGVSSMPLLVVISAPSGAGKTTLCDNVRAALPSATRAVTCTTRKPREGEQDGDDYYFLGEEEFLARVEGGEFLEYAVVHGSHYGVLKSELRAKLAGGSDVLLNIDVQGAATIRVRAAADPVLSRSLLTVFLCPPSLEELEHRLRARG
;
A
#
# COMPACT_ATOMS: atom_id res chain seq x y z
N MET A 1 4.14 -2.51 -36.96
CA MET A 1 5.05 -2.78 -35.81
C MET A 1 4.70 -1.82 -34.70
N SER A 2 3.99 -2.30 -33.73
CA SER A 2 3.72 -1.52 -32.53
C SER A 2 5.01 -1.51 -31.70
N SER A 3 5.71 -0.38 -31.70
CA SER A 3 6.77 -0.13 -30.73
C SER A 3 6.12 0.00 -29.38
N GLY A 4 6.05 -1.15 -28.67
CA GLY A 4 5.65 -1.16 -27.29
C GLY A 4 6.62 -0.29 -26.50
N VAL A 5 6.19 0.90 -26.15
CA VAL A 5 6.86 1.66 -25.09
C VAL A 5 6.73 0.77 -23.86
N SER A 6 7.81 0.08 -23.50
CA SER A 6 7.91 -0.62 -22.22
C SER A 6 7.84 0.45 -21.14
N SER A 7 6.62 0.75 -20.70
CA SER A 7 6.43 1.65 -19.57
C SER A 7 7.00 0.96 -18.33
N MET A 8 7.83 1.67 -17.61
CA MET A 8 8.36 1.18 -16.34
C MET A 8 7.20 1.01 -15.35
N PRO A 9 7.10 -0.15 -14.66
CA PRO A 9 6.06 -0.37 -13.68
C PRO A 9 6.06 0.68 -12.57
N LEU A 10 4.89 1.07 -12.10
CA LEU A 10 4.70 2.10 -11.09
C LEU A 10 4.38 1.50 -9.71
N LEU A 11 4.95 2.10 -8.69
CA LEU A 11 4.48 1.97 -7.30
C LEU A 11 3.53 3.14 -7.03
N VAL A 12 2.24 2.87 -7.05
CA VAL A 12 1.20 3.89 -6.83
C VAL A 12 0.75 3.86 -5.38
N VAL A 13 1.14 4.87 -4.63
CA VAL A 13 0.77 5.03 -3.23
C VAL A 13 -0.44 5.95 -3.15
N ILE A 14 -1.57 5.41 -2.73
CA ILE A 14 -2.83 6.12 -2.60
C ILE A 14 -3.07 6.43 -1.13
N SER A 15 -3.18 7.70 -0.80
CA SER A 15 -3.52 8.16 0.53
C SER A 15 -4.71 9.12 0.51
N ALA A 16 -5.44 9.17 1.61
CA ALA A 16 -6.60 10.05 1.75
C ALA A 16 -6.99 10.17 3.23
N PRO A 17 -7.81 11.17 3.59
CA PRO A 17 -8.51 11.15 4.85
C PRO A 17 -9.40 9.91 4.98
N SER A 18 -9.63 9.45 6.21
CA SER A 18 -10.59 8.37 6.47
C SER A 18 -11.97 8.73 5.88
N GLY A 19 -12.61 7.78 5.22
CA GLY A 19 -13.91 7.99 4.59
C GLY A 19 -13.89 8.61 3.18
N ALA A 20 -12.72 8.93 2.61
CA ALA A 20 -12.62 9.55 1.29
C ALA A 20 -12.79 8.58 0.10
N GLY A 21 -12.86 7.26 0.35
CA GLY A 21 -13.10 6.26 -0.71
C GLY A 21 -11.85 5.59 -1.28
N LYS A 22 -10.75 5.51 -0.51
CA LYS A 22 -9.50 4.86 -0.93
C LYS A 22 -9.68 3.43 -1.43
N THR A 23 -10.37 2.60 -0.66
CA THR A 23 -10.58 1.19 -1.00
C THR A 23 -11.35 1.05 -2.31
N THR A 24 -12.43 1.80 -2.46
CA THR A 24 -13.22 1.81 -3.69
C THR A 24 -12.40 2.24 -4.90
N LEU A 25 -11.56 3.27 -4.75
CA LEU A 25 -10.66 3.70 -5.82
C LEU A 25 -9.66 2.59 -6.20
N CYS A 26 -9.03 1.96 -5.21
CA CYS A 26 -8.07 0.88 -5.46
C CYS A 26 -8.73 -0.30 -6.19
N ASP A 27 -9.92 -0.69 -5.79
CA ASP A 27 -10.67 -1.78 -6.43
C ASP A 27 -11.06 -1.44 -7.87
N ASN A 28 -11.51 -0.21 -8.12
CA ASN A 28 -11.83 0.27 -9.47
C ASN A 28 -10.60 0.32 -10.37
N VAL A 29 -9.46 0.78 -9.86
CA VAL A 29 -8.19 0.81 -10.62
C VAL A 29 -7.76 -0.61 -10.97
N ARG A 30 -7.83 -1.56 -10.05
CA ARG A 30 -7.50 -2.97 -10.32
C ARG A 30 -8.42 -3.61 -11.34
N ALA A 31 -9.70 -3.28 -11.30
CA ALA A 31 -10.67 -3.77 -12.29
C ALA A 31 -10.40 -3.20 -13.70
N ALA A 32 -9.96 -1.95 -13.78
CA ALA A 32 -9.67 -1.27 -15.05
C ALA A 32 -8.28 -1.59 -15.63
N LEU A 33 -7.30 -1.92 -14.77
CA LEU A 33 -5.91 -2.17 -15.14
C LEU A 33 -5.47 -3.57 -14.69
N PRO A 34 -5.59 -4.58 -15.57
CA PRO A 34 -5.24 -5.98 -15.22
C PRO A 34 -3.78 -6.18 -14.82
N SER A 35 -2.87 -5.30 -15.22
CA SER A 35 -1.46 -5.30 -14.81
C SER A 35 -1.23 -4.79 -13.39
N ALA A 36 -2.21 -4.11 -12.81
CA ALA A 36 -2.10 -3.54 -11.47
C ALA A 36 -2.39 -4.60 -10.39
N THR A 37 -1.47 -4.74 -9.45
CA THR A 37 -1.59 -5.66 -8.31
C THR A 37 -1.57 -4.88 -7.00
N ARG A 38 -2.16 -5.45 -5.95
CA ARG A 38 -2.06 -4.89 -4.60
C ARG A 38 -0.75 -5.35 -3.95
N ALA A 39 -0.07 -4.46 -3.23
CA ALA A 39 0.99 -4.89 -2.32
C ALA A 39 0.39 -5.71 -1.17
N VAL A 40 0.97 -6.87 -0.89
CA VAL A 40 0.62 -7.67 0.29
C VAL A 40 1.41 -7.12 1.47
N THR A 41 0.70 -6.66 2.50
CA THR A 41 1.31 -6.10 3.71
C THR A 41 1.47 -7.16 4.79
N CYS A 42 2.46 -6.96 5.68
CA CYS A 42 2.63 -7.80 6.87
C CYS A 42 1.75 -7.32 8.00
N THR A 43 1.31 -8.22 8.87
CA THR A 43 0.64 -7.89 10.13
C THR A 43 0.94 -8.90 11.22
N THR A 44 0.97 -8.44 12.47
CA THR A 44 1.04 -9.31 13.67
C THR A 44 -0.34 -9.68 14.22
N ARG A 45 -1.40 -9.13 13.62
CA ARG A 45 -2.76 -9.54 13.92
C ARG A 45 -3.02 -10.99 13.48
N LYS A 46 -3.74 -11.74 14.28
CA LYS A 46 -4.17 -13.08 13.86
C LYS A 46 -5.08 -13.02 12.63
N PRO A 47 -5.00 -14.00 11.71
CA PRO A 47 -5.93 -14.10 10.59
C PRO A 47 -7.39 -14.14 11.06
N ARG A 48 -8.26 -13.48 10.31
CA ARG A 48 -9.72 -13.64 10.45
C ARG A 48 -10.20 -14.81 9.60
N GLU A 49 -11.42 -15.24 9.85
CA GLU A 49 -12.05 -16.30 9.04
C GLU A 49 -12.05 -15.91 7.56
N GLY A 50 -11.55 -16.79 6.71
CA GLY A 50 -11.45 -16.59 5.26
C GLY A 50 -10.18 -15.86 4.78
N GLU A 51 -9.41 -15.23 5.67
CA GLU A 51 -8.13 -14.61 5.26
C GLU A 51 -7.04 -15.64 5.02
N GLN A 52 -6.24 -15.43 3.97
CA GLN A 52 -5.16 -16.33 3.56
C GLN A 52 -3.80 -15.64 3.66
N ASP A 53 -2.83 -16.38 4.21
CA ASP A 53 -1.45 -15.94 4.28
C ASP A 53 -0.85 -15.81 2.87
N GLY A 54 -0.16 -14.69 2.63
CA GLY A 54 0.44 -14.38 1.33
C GLY A 54 -0.51 -13.74 0.31
N ASP A 55 -1.82 -13.75 0.58
CA ASP A 55 -2.84 -13.12 -0.27
C ASP A 55 -3.42 -11.86 0.38
N ASP A 56 -4.02 -12.01 1.56
CA ASP A 56 -4.59 -10.88 2.29
C ASP A 56 -3.53 -10.11 3.05
N TYR A 57 -2.69 -10.85 3.77
CA TYR A 57 -1.54 -10.36 4.53
C TYR A 57 -0.46 -11.44 4.59
N TYR A 58 0.76 -11.04 4.89
CA TYR A 58 1.77 -11.92 5.49
C TYR A 58 1.57 -11.86 7.01
N PHE A 59 1.05 -12.93 7.60
CA PHE A 59 0.80 -13.01 9.04
C PHE A 59 2.08 -13.44 9.77
N LEU A 60 2.70 -12.50 10.47
CA LEU A 60 3.96 -12.68 11.18
C LEU A 60 3.75 -12.73 12.69
N GLY A 61 4.62 -13.48 13.39
CA GLY A 61 4.75 -13.31 14.82
C GLY A 61 5.35 -11.94 15.17
N GLU A 62 5.07 -11.45 16.37
CA GLU A 62 5.58 -10.14 16.82
C GLU A 62 7.11 -10.09 16.82
N GLU A 63 7.75 -11.13 17.32
CA GLU A 63 9.21 -11.25 17.36
C GLU A 63 9.82 -11.19 15.96
N GLU A 64 9.26 -11.93 15.01
CA GLU A 64 9.68 -11.91 13.60
C GLU A 64 9.49 -10.54 12.97
N PHE A 65 8.34 -9.89 13.22
CA PHE A 65 8.07 -8.57 12.71
C PHE A 65 9.12 -7.56 13.19
N LEU A 66 9.39 -7.55 14.49
CA LEU A 66 10.38 -6.64 15.09
C LEU A 66 11.80 -6.91 14.58
N ALA A 67 12.19 -8.16 14.40
CA ALA A 67 13.48 -8.51 13.80
C ALA A 67 13.63 -7.95 12.39
N ARG A 68 12.56 -7.99 11.57
CA ARG A 68 12.55 -7.38 10.24
C ARG A 68 12.56 -5.85 10.27
N VAL A 69 11.98 -5.22 11.31
CA VAL A 69 12.10 -3.77 11.53
C VAL A 69 13.57 -3.40 11.78
N GLU A 70 14.24 -4.12 12.70
CA GLU A 70 15.66 -3.90 13.00
C GLU A 70 16.55 -4.15 11.77
N GLY A 71 16.22 -5.13 10.94
CA GLY A 71 16.88 -5.42 9.67
C GLY A 71 16.63 -4.38 8.58
N GLY A 72 15.77 -3.38 8.80
CA GLY A 72 15.47 -2.34 7.82
C GLY A 72 14.71 -2.85 6.59
N GLU A 73 13.99 -3.98 6.70
CA GLU A 73 13.31 -4.63 5.59
C GLU A 73 12.02 -3.93 5.18
N PHE A 74 11.38 -3.20 6.09
CA PHE A 74 10.15 -2.48 5.80
C PHE A 74 10.40 -1.13 5.13
N LEU A 75 9.62 -0.83 4.10
CA LEU A 75 9.53 0.52 3.56
C LEU A 75 8.77 1.45 4.50
N GLU A 76 7.70 0.93 5.10
CA GLU A 76 6.88 1.62 6.09
C GLU A 76 6.28 0.59 7.03
N TYR A 77 6.10 0.96 8.29
CA TYR A 77 5.38 0.18 9.30
C TYR A 77 4.78 1.10 10.36
N ALA A 78 3.68 0.63 10.95
CA ALA A 78 2.96 1.35 12.00
C ALA A 78 2.25 0.36 12.95
N VAL A 79 1.86 0.85 14.12
CA VAL A 79 0.99 0.13 15.05
C VAL A 79 -0.42 0.68 14.91
N VAL A 80 -1.37 -0.21 14.65
CA VAL A 80 -2.80 0.12 14.52
C VAL A 80 -3.60 -0.83 15.41
N HIS A 81 -4.35 -0.27 16.35
CA HIS A 81 -5.15 -1.05 17.31
C HIS A 81 -4.37 -2.20 18.00
N GLY A 82 -3.14 -1.91 18.40
CA GLY A 82 -2.29 -2.87 19.11
C GLY A 82 -1.63 -3.95 18.26
N SER A 83 -1.80 -3.93 16.94
CA SER A 83 -1.11 -4.82 16.01
C SER A 83 -0.17 -4.04 15.10
N HIS A 84 0.94 -4.64 14.75
CA HIS A 84 1.86 -4.08 13.76
C HIS A 84 1.37 -4.35 12.34
N TYR A 85 1.60 -3.37 11.47
CA TYR A 85 1.37 -3.47 10.02
C TYR A 85 2.56 -2.88 9.29
N GLY A 86 2.94 -3.45 8.17
CA GLY A 86 4.05 -2.91 7.39
C GLY A 86 4.12 -3.47 5.99
N VAL A 87 4.81 -2.75 5.11
CA VAL A 87 5.06 -3.17 3.74
C VAL A 87 6.56 -3.42 3.52
N LEU A 88 6.88 -4.63 3.07
CA LEU A 88 8.26 -5.03 2.81
C LEU A 88 8.77 -4.41 1.50
N LYS A 89 10.01 -3.91 1.51
CA LYS A 89 10.72 -3.46 0.30
C LYS A 89 10.84 -4.58 -0.74
N SER A 90 11.08 -5.82 -0.27
CA SER A 90 11.20 -7.01 -1.12
C SER A 90 9.91 -7.33 -1.88
N GLU A 91 8.76 -7.21 -1.23
CA GLU A 91 7.44 -7.39 -1.85
C GLU A 91 7.24 -6.43 -3.04
N LEU A 92 7.51 -5.15 -2.80
CA LEU A 92 7.36 -4.12 -3.83
C LEU A 92 8.33 -4.32 -4.99
N ARG A 93 9.60 -4.59 -4.68
CA ARG A 93 10.64 -4.81 -5.71
C ARG A 93 10.35 -6.03 -6.56
N ALA A 94 9.89 -7.13 -5.96
CA ALA A 94 9.57 -8.35 -6.68
C ALA A 94 8.42 -8.14 -7.69
N LYS A 95 7.36 -7.46 -7.27
CA LYS A 95 6.21 -7.15 -8.14
C LYS A 95 6.59 -6.19 -9.28
N LEU A 96 7.34 -5.14 -8.98
CA LEU A 96 7.85 -4.21 -9.99
C LEU A 96 8.78 -4.91 -10.98
N ALA A 97 9.68 -5.76 -10.50
CA ALA A 97 10.58 -6.55 -11.36
C ALA A 97 9.82 -7.53 -12.26
N GLY A 98 8.67 -8.02 -11.80
CA GLY A 98 7.74 -8.85 -12.57
C GLY A 98 6.92 -8.07 -13.62
N GLY A 99 7.10 -6.75 -13.72
CA GLY A 99 6.39 -5.92 -14.70
C GLY A 99 4.99 -5.47 -14.27
N SER A 100 4.63 -5.66 -13.00
CA SER A 100 3.32 -5.25 -12.48
C SER A 100 3.37 -3.86 -11.87
N ASP A 101 2.36 -3.05 -12.15
CA ASP A 101 2.07 -1.86 -11.36
C ASP A 101 1.60 -2.28 -9.97
N VAL A 102 2.08 -1.62 -8.94
CA VAL A 102 1.78 -1.98 -7.54
C VAL A 102 0.96 -0.89 -6.89
N LEU A 103 -0.22 -1.24 -6.39
CA LEU A 103 -1.07 -0.33 -5.64
C LEU A 103 -0.85 -0.55 -4.14
N LEU A 104 -0.60 0.54 -3.44
CA LEU A 104 -0.48 0.58 -1.99
C LEU A 104 -1.46 1.59 -1.41
N ASN A 105 -2.41 1.10 -0.65
CA ASN A 105 -3.39 1.92 0.07
C ASN A 105 -2.90 2.14 1.50
N ILE A 106 -2.59 3.38 1.86
CA ILE A 106 -1.99 3.73 3.14
C ILE A 106 -2.52 5.08 3.64
N ASP A 107 -2.39 5.35 4.94
CA ASP A 107 -2.73 6.65 5.49
C ASP A 107 -1.76 7.77 5.09
N VAL A 108 -2.09 8.99 5.42
CA VAL A 108 -1.30 10.18 5.04
C VAL A 108 0.09 10.15 5.66
N GLN A 109 0.22 9.68 6.90
CA GLN A 109 1.52 9.60 7.60
C GLN A 109 2.40 8.52 6.99
N GLY A 110 1.84 7.36 6.68
CA GLY A 110 2.53 6.27 6.00
C GLY A 110 3.01 6.69 4.61
N ALA A 111 2.18 7.40 3.84
CA ALA A 111 2.56 7.93 2.53
C ALA A 111 3.72 8.94 2.62
N ALA A 112 3.74 9.78 3.65
CA ALA A 112 4.86 10.71 3.90
C ALA A 112 6.16 9.95 4.21
N THR A 113 6.09 8.92 5.05
CA THR A 113 7.22 8.04 5.37
C THR A 113 7.75 7.33 4.13
N ILE A 114 6.86 6.81 3.29
CA ILE A 114 7.24 6.13 2.04
C ILE A 114 7.98 7.08 1.09
N ARG A 115 7.50 8.32 0.92
CA ARG A 115 8.21 9.30 0.06
C ARG A 115 9.64 9.52 0.49
N VAL A 116 9.87 9.67 1.78
CA VAL A 116 11.22 9.88 2.33
C VAL A 116 12.09 8.63 2.15
N ARG A 117 11.59 7.47 2.51
CA ARG A 117 12.37 6.23 2.47
C ARG A 117 12.59 5.70 1.05
N ALA A 118 11.62 5.84 0.18
CA ALA A 118 11.76 5.44 -1.22
C ALA A 118 12.78 6.30 -1.97
N ALA A 119 12.98 7.55 -1.58
CA ALA A 119 14.00 8.41 -2.17
C ALA A 119 15.43 7.85 -2.05
N ALA A 120 15.70 7.07 -1.02
CA ALA A 120 16.99 6.40 -0.80
C ALA A 120 17.14 5.08 -1.58
N ASP A 121 16.08 4.60 -2.22
CA ASP A 121 16.07 3.34 -2.98
C ASP A 121 15.94 3.63 -4.48
N PRO A 122 16.97 3.33 -5.30
CA PRO A 122 16.97 3.69 -6.74
C PRO A 122 15.83 3.05 -7.55
N VAL A 123 15.35 1.87 -7.14
CA VAL A 123 14.25 1.18 -7.82
C VAL A 123 12.91 1.84 -7.44
N LEU A 124 12.67 2.00 -6.15
CA LEU A 124 11.42 2.54 -5.65
C LEU A 124 11.27 4.03 -6.00
N SER A 125 12.35 4.82 -5.94
CA SER A 125 12.29 6.26 -6.24
C SER A 125 11.88 6.55 -7.70
N ARG A 126 12.31 5.72 -8.63
CA ARG A 126 11.96 5.87 -10.06
C ARG A 126 10.55 5.41 -10.37
N SER A 127 10.04 4.46 -9.61
CA SER A 127 8.71 3.88 -9.82
C SER A 127 7.62 4.58 -9.02
N LEU A 128 7.96 5.41 -8.04
CA LEU A 128 7.00 5.98 -7.10
C LEU A 128 6.11 7.05 -7.73
N LEU A 129 4.81 6.82 -7.62
CA LEU A 129 3.75 7.81 -7.87
C LEU A 129 2.88 7.92 -6.63
N THR A 130 2.72 9.10 -6.08
CA THR A 130 1.85 9.35 -4.94
C THR A 130 0.57 10.05 -5.38
N VAL A 131 -0.56 9.52 -4.93
CA VAL A 131 -1.90 10.06 -5.20
C VAL A 131 -2.56 10.39 -3.87
N PHE A 132 -3.01 11.62 -3.72
CA PHE A 132 -3.83 12.04 -2.59
C PHE A 132 -5.27 12.22 -3.03
N LEU A 133 -6.17 11.41 -2.47
CA LEU A 133 -7.59 11.46 -2.77
C LEU A 133 -8.28 12.44 -1.82
N CYS A 134 -8.86 13.49 -2.38
CA CYS A 134 -9.66 14.46 -1.64
C CYS A 134 -11.15 14.21 -1.85
N PRO A 135 -11.98 14.29 -0.80
CA PRO A 135 -13.43 14.35 -0.99
C PRO A 135 -13.82 15.67 -1.67
N PRO A 136 -15.01 15.75 -2.29
CA PRO A 136 -15.47 16.97 -2.97
C PRO A 136 -15.58 18.18 -2.01
N SER A 137 -15.90 17.94 -0.73
CA SER A 137 -15.97 18.94 0.31
C SER A 137 -15.75 18.33 1.70
N LEU A 138 -15.49 19.19 2.69
CA LEU A 138 -15.43 18.76 4.10
C LEU A 138 -16.79 18.29 4.62
N GLU A 139 -17.87 18.88 4.15
CA GLU A 139 -19.24 18.50 4.51
C GLU A 139 -19.55 17.08 4.02
N GLU A 140 -19.17 16.74 2.79
CA GLU A 140 -19.32 15.40 2.26
C GLU A 140 -18.48 14.39 3.06
N LEU A 141 -17.25 14.75 3.44
CA LEU A 141 -16.42 13.91 4.29
C LEU A 141 -17.06 13.67 5.66
N GLU A 142 -17.56 14.70 6.29
CA GLU A 142 -18.26 14.62 7.58
C GLU A 142 -19.49 13.72 7.48
N HIS A 143 -20.29 13.89 6.43
CA HIS A 143 -21.47 13.06 6.16
C HIS A 143 -21.10 11.58 6.06
N ARG A 144 -20.05 11.24 5.28
CA ARG A 144 -19.57 9.86 5.13
C ARG A 144 -19.04 9.26 6.42
N LEU A 145 -18.34 10.06 7.22
CA LEU A 145 -17.82 9.60 8.52
C LEU A 145 -18.95 9.31 9.51
N ARG A 146 -19.97 10.16 9.57
CA ARG A 146 -21.15 9.98 10.42
C ARG A 146 -21.98 8.74 9.99
N ALA A 147 -22.09 8.47 8.71
CA ALA A 147 -22.83 7.32 8.19
C ALA A 147 -22.17 5.96 8.49
N ARG A 148 -20.88 5.96 8.84
CA ARG A 148 -20.15 4.75 9.24
C ARG A 148 -20.30 4.38 10.71
N GLY A 149 -20.90 5.25 11.54
CA GLY A 149 -21.23 5.04 12.95
C GLY A 149 -20.04 5.16 13.85
#